data_a7d9ceba0a7a3b395acc101ae8a424ae
#
_entry.id   a7d9ceba0a7a3b395acc101ae8a424ae
#
_cell.length_a   1.000
_cell.length_b   1.000
_cell.length_c   1.000
_cell.angle_alpha   90.00
_cell.angle_beta   90.00
_cell.angle_gamma   90.00
#
_symmetry.space_group_name_H-M   'P 1'
#
loop_
_entity.id
_entity.type
_entity.pdbx_description
1 polymer ?
#
loop_
_entity_poly.entity_id
_entity_poly.type
_entity_poly.pdbx_seq_one_letter_code
_entity_poly.pdbx_strand_id
1 'polypeptide(L)'
;MSVAGSVRAVTTLRLTEMKQRGEKIAMLTSYDYSTAKIVDAAGVDVILVGDSAANVMAGYETTRPITLDMMIYHARSVVRGVNRALVVVDLPFGTYQGNSKVALDSAIRIMKETEADSVKIEGGEEILESVQRIISAGIPVMGHLGLTPQSIHKFGTYSVRAKEEAEAEKLVRDAHLLQEAGCFAIVLEKIPAKLAERVSKELTIPTIGIGAGGATDGQVLVVHDMLGITNDFSPRFLRRYADLHGVMSDAISHYVKDVKDCEFPNEKEQY
;
A
#
# COMPACT_ATOMS: atom_id res chain seq x y z
N MET A 1 -28.66 25.65 -10.77
CA MET A 1 -28.00 24.55 -10.07
C MET A 1 -26.56 24.50 -10.56
N SER A 2 -25.61 24.90 -9.71
CA SER A 2 -24.17 24.85 -10.02
C SER A 2 -23.77 23.38 -10.06
N VAL A 3 -23.32 22.92 -11.23
CA VAL A 3 -22.63 21.63 -11.39
C VAL A 3 -21.26 21.83 -10.76
N ALA A 4 -21.16 21.58 -9.45
CA ALA A 4 -19.86 21.33 -8.83
C ALA A 4 -19.27 20.14 -9.59
N GLY A 5 -18.14 20.35 -10.29
CA GLY A 5 -17.49 19.32 -11.07
C GLY A 5 -17.24 18.11 -10.16
N SER A 6 -17.89 16.98 -10.45
CA SER A 6 -17.66 15.74 -9.71
C SER A 6 -16.18 15.40 -9.85
N VAL A 7 -15.48 15.34 -8.72
CA VAL A 7 -14.11 14.86 -8.67
C VAL A 7 -14.12 13.45 -9.28
N ARG A 8 -13.47 13.28 -10.43
CA ARG A 8 -13.52 12.01 -11.16
C ARG A 8 -12.68 10.98 -10.38
N ALA A 9 -13.30 9.92 -9.89
CA ALA A 9 -12.62 8.83 -9.19
C ALA A 9 -11.52 8.19 -10.03
N VAL A 10 -10.41 7.83 -9.40
CA VAL A 10 -9.34 7.06 -10.04
C VAL A 10 -9.78 5.61 -10.14
N THR A 11 -9.62 5.03 -11.34
CA THR A 11 -9.95 3.64 -11.62
C THR A 11 -8.71 2.89 -12.10
N THR A 12 -8.77 1.57 -12.14
CA THR A 12 -7.69 0.73 -12.71
C THR A 12 -7.37 1.11 -14.16
N LEU A 13 -8.41 1.42 -14.96
CA LEU A 13 -8.24 1.93 -16.32
C LEU A 13 -7.47 3.27 -16.34
N ARG A 14 -7.81 4.19 -15.43
CA ARG A 14 -7.11 5.48 -15.34
C ARG A 14 -5.61 5.31 -15.04
N LEU A 15 -5.22 4.34 -14.22
CA LEU A 15 -3.81 4.06 -13.96
C LEU A 15 -3.08 3.58 -15.23
N THR A 16 -3.72 2.73 -16.04
CA THR A 16 -3.18 2.30 -17.33
C THR A 16 -3.02 3.49 -18.30
N GLU A 17 -4.01 4.37 -18.37
CA GLU A 17 -3.93 5.61 -19.16
C GLU A 17 -2.81 6.54 -18.68
N MET A 18 -2.58 6.66 -17.37
CA MET A 18 -1.47 7.45 -16.82
C MET A 18 -0.12 6.90 -17.28
N LYS A 19 0.10 5.58 -17.22
CA LYS A 19 1.29 4.95 -17.77
C LYS A 19 1.47 5.27 -19.26
N GLN A 20 0.43 5.11 -20.08
CA GLN A 20 0.49 5.39 -21.52
C GLN A 20 0.87 6.84 -21.84
N ARG A 21 0.49 7.78 -20.98
CA ARG A 21 0.85 9.21 -21.10
C ARG A 21 2.16 9.59 -20.42
N GLY A 22 2.84 8.64 -19.77
CA GLY A 22 4.04 8.92 -18.98
C GLY A 22 3.78 9.73 -17.71
N GLU A 23 2.53 9.80 -17.25
CA GLU A 23 2.13 10.42 -15.98
C GLU A 23 2.51 9.50 -14.82
N LYS A 24 3.15 10.04 -13.79
CA LYS A 24 3.54 9.25 -12.61
C LYS A 24 2.37 9.06 -11.65
N ILE A 25 2.27 7.85 -11.10
CA ILE A 25 1.25 7.43 -10.15
C ILE A 25 1.79 7.64 -8.74
N ALA A 26 1.13 8.48 -7.96
CA ALA A 26 1.43 8.66 -6.55
C ALA A 26 0.57 7.70 -5.72
N MET A 27 1.22 6.77 -5.01
CA MET A 27 0.57 5.82 -4.11
C MET A 27 1.09 6.00 -2.69
N LEU A 28 0.21 5.92 -1.70
CA LEU A 28 0.57 6.06 -0.28
C LEU A 28 -0.30 5.13 0.57
N THR A 29 0.25 4.62 1.68
CA THR A 29 -0.57 3.84 2.60
C THR A 29 -1.48 4.72 3.44
N SER A 30 -2.60 4.15 3.90
CA SER A 30 -3.42 4.71 4.99
C SER A 30 -4.12 3.59 5.74
N TYR A 31 -4.44 3.81 7.03
CA TYR A 31 -4.98 2.77 7.90
C TYR A 31 -6.18 3.24 8.73
N ASP A 32 -6.54 4.52 8.66
CA ASP A 32 -7.64 5.11 9.41
C ASP A 32 -8.37 6.20 8.60
N TYR A 33 -9.53 6.60 9.11
CA TYR A 33 -10.41 7.57 8.45
C TYR A 33 -9.78 8.97 8.31
N SER A 34 -9.15 9.47 9.38
CA SER A 34 -8.65 10.86 9.40
C SER A 34 -7.44 11.02 8.48
N THR A 35 -6.50 10.07 8.52
CA THR A 35 -5.34 10.04 7.63
C THR A 35 -5.77 9.85 6.17
N ALA A 36 -6.75 8.96 5.90
CA ALA A 36 -7.26 8.74 4.56
C ALA A 36 -7.84 10.01 3.92
N LYS A 37 -8.59 10.81 4.68
CA LYS A 37 -9.11 12.11 4.21
C LYS A 37 -8.00 13.09 3.83
N ILE A 38 -6.93 13.15 4.62
CA ILE A 38 -5.79 14.03 4.35
C ILE A 38 -5.07 13.56 3.07
N VAL A 39 -4.82 12.26 2.97
CA VAL A 39 -4.12 11.64 1.83
C VAL A 39 -4.90 11.81 0.53
N ASP A 40 -6.21 11.56 0.56
CA ASP A 40 -7.09 11.74 -0.61
C ASP A 40 -7.18 13.21 -1.05
N ALA A 41 -7.35 14.12 -0.08
CA ALA A 41 -7.39 15.56 -0.35
C ALA A 41 -6.06 16.11 -0.88
N ALA A 42 -4.94 15.50 -0.54
CA ALA A 42 -3.62 15.84 -1.07
C ALA A 42 -3.42 15.42 -2.55
N GLY A 43 -4.36 14.63 -3.11
CA GLY A 43 -4.37 14.26 -4.52
C GLY A 43 -3.59 12.98 -4.86
N VAL A 44 -3.35 12.10 -3.88
CA VAL A 44 -2.76 10.78 -4.11
C VAL A 44 -3.68 9.95 -5.01
N ASP A 45 -3.13 9.25 -6.00
CA ASP A 45 -3.91 8.51 -6.99
C ASP A 45 -4.39 7.15 -6.45
N VAL A 46 -3.58 6.51 -5.62
CA VAL A 46 -3.88 5.19 -5.04
C VAL A 46 -3.61 5.22 -3.54
N ILE A 47 -4.55 4.75 -2.76
CA ILE A 47 -4.38 4.52 -1.32
C ILE A 47 -4.30 3.02 -1.06
N LEU A 48 -3.22 2.60 -0.40
CA LEU A 48 -3.00 1.22 0.01
C LEU A 48 -3.38 1.04 1.48
N VAL A 49 -4.33 0.19 1.75
CA VAL A 49 -4.50 -0.39 3.08
C VAL A 49 -3.56 -1.59 3.17
N GLY A 50 -2.31 -1.30 3.54
CA GLY A 50 -1.23 -2.28 3.55
C GLY A 50 -1.24 -3.16 4.81
N ASP A 51 -0.78 -4.39 4.67
CA ASP A 51 -0.52 -5.28 5.83
C ASP A 51 0.62 -4.77 6.72
N SER A 52 1.38 -3.76 6.26
CA SER A 52 2.27 -2.93 7.07
C SER A 52 1.56 -2.25 8.26
N ALA A 53 0.22 -2.24 8.30
CA ALA A 53 -0.55 -1.92 9.51
C ALA A 53 -0.15 -2.78 10.70
N ALA A 54 0.29 -4.02 10.47
CA ALA A 54 0.85 -4.86 11.52
C ALA A 54 2.02 -4.19 12.26
N ASN A 55 2.90 -3.54 11.49
CA ASN A 55 4.08 -2.86 12.05
C ASN A 55 3.70 -1.51 12.67
N VAL A 56 3.12 -0.60 11.86
CA VAL A 56 2.98 0.82 12.23
C VAL A 56 1.74 1.13 13.08
N MET A 57 0.72 0.24 13.08
CA MET A 57 -0.49 0.42 13.87
C MET A 57 -0.57 -0.55 15.07
N ALA A 58 -0.12 -1.80 14.88
CA ALA A 58 -0.22 -2.83 15.92
C ALA A 58 1.11 -3.15 16.63
N GLY A 59 2.25 -2.63 16.14
CA GLY A 59 3.56 -2.78 16.78
C GLY A 59 4.18 -4.18 16.63
N TYR A 60 3.74 -4.98 15.66
CA TYR A 60 4.36 -6.28 15.36
C TYR A 60 5.68 -6.09 14.61
N GLU A 61 6.62 -7.01 14.79
CA GLU A 61 7.91 -7.01 14.09
C GLU A 61 7.80 -7.31 12.59
N THR A 62 6.77 -8.06 12.18
CA THR A 62 6.51 -8.44 10.78
C THR A 62 5.06 -8.20 10.40
N THR A 63 4.75 -8.22 9.10
CA THR A 63 3.37 -8.07 8.62
C THR A 63 2.51 -9.32 8.82
N ARG A 64 3.11 -10.47 9.14
CA ARG A 64 2.42 -11.79 9.18
C ARG A 64 1.31 -11.95 10.23
N PRO A 65 1.39 -11.33 11.43
CA PRO A 65 0.36 -11.53 12.46
C PRO A 65 -0.98 -10.85 12.15
N ILE A 66 -1.03 -9.89 11.23
CA ILE A 66 -2.28 -9.19 10.93
C ILE A 66 -3.30 -10.15 10.32
N THR A 67 -4.53 -10.09 10.82
CA THR A 67 -5.61 -10.95 10.37
C THR A 67 -6.46 -10.30 9.27
N LEU A 68 -7.25 -11.10 8.54
CA LEU A 68 -8.20 -10.58 7.57
C LEU A 68 -9.22 -9.62 8.20
N ASP A 69 -9.68 -9.91 9.42
CA ASP A 69 -10.64 -9.07 10.13
C ASP A 69 -10.04 -7.71 10.51
N MET A 70 -8.77 -7.68 10.91
CA MET A 70 -8.04 -6.43 11.16
C MET A 70 -7.88 -5.63 9.87
N MET A 71 -7.53 -6.27 8.76
CA MET A 71 -7.45 -5.60 7.45
C MET A 71 -8.81 -5.03 7.01
N ILE A 72 -9.90 -5.76 7.22
CA ILE A 72 -11.26 -5.29 6.96
C ILE A 72 -11.60 -4.08 7.84
N TYR A 73 -11.22 -4.08 9.12
CA TYR A 73 -11.42 -2.93 10.00
C TYR A 73 -10.72 -1.67 9.48
N HIS A 74 -9.44 -1.78 9.13
CA HIS A 74 -8.67 -0.66 8.56
C HIS A 74 -9.26 -0.21 7.23
N ALA A 75 -9.57 -1.14 6.33
CA ALA A 75 -10.12 -0.81 5.01
C ALA A 75 -11.47 -0.09 5.09
N ARG A 76 -12.39 -0.52 5.97
CA ARG A 76 -13.65 0.20 6.23
C ARG A 76 -13.43 1.64 6.68
N SER A 77 -12.43 1.85 7.53
CA SER A 77 -12.10 3.18 8.03
C SER A 77 -11.56 4.07 6.91
N VAL A 78 -10.67 3.53 6.08
CA VAL A 78 -10.05 4.25 4.95
C VAL A 78 -11.10 4.59 3.88
N VAL A 79 -11.88 3.60 3.42
CA VAL A 79 -12.87 3.79 2.35
C VAL A 79 -13.86 4.91 2.68
N ARG A 80 -14.31 5.01 3.93
CA ARG A 80 -15.19 6.11 4.37
C ARG A 80 -14.57 7.50 4.27
N GLY A 81 -13.24 7.59 4.27
CA GLY A 81 -12.50 8.84 4.19
C GLY A 81 -12.11 9.26 2.77
N VAL A 82 -12.27 8.37 1.78
CA VAL A 82 -11.79 8.55 0.40
C VAL A 82 -12.93 8.92 -0.52
N ASN A 83 -12.70 9.88 -1.41
CA ASN A 83 -13.66 10.31 -2.44
C ASN A 83 -13.13 10.16 -3.86
N ARG A 84 -11.81 10.12 -4.05
CA ARG A 84 -11.16 10.18 -5.36
C ARG A 84 -10.20 9.03 -5.62
N ALA A 85 -9.28 8.76 -4.69
CA ALA A 85 -8.21 7.78 -4.89
C ALA A 85 -8.75 6.34 -5.04
N LEU A 86 -8.08 5.53 -5.85
CA LEU A 86 -8.33 4.10 -5.91
C LEU A 86 -7.87 3.43 -4.60
N VAL A 87 -8.73 2.68 -3.94
CA VAL A 87 -8.39 1.97 -2.69
C VAL A 87 -8.02 0.52 -2.97
N VAL A 88 -6.78 0.16 -2.63
CA VAL A 88 -6.25 -1.20 -2.72
C VAL A 88 -6.07 -1.76 -1.31
N VAL A 89 -6.49 -3.00 -1.06
CA VAL A 89 -6.37 -3.66 0.25
C VAL A 89 -5.50 -4.92 0.14
N ASP A 90 -4.51 -5.05 1.00
CA ASP A 90 -3.70 -6.26 1.06
C ASP A 90 -4.49 -7.45 1.59
N LEU A 91 -4.39 -8.59 0.88
CA LEU A 91 -4.70 -9.89 1.45
C LEU A 91 -3.57 -10.29 2.41
N PRO A 92 -3.85 -10.47 3.72
CA PRO A 92 -2.80 -10.80 4.67
C PRO A 92 -2.29 -12.22 4.50
N PHE A 93 -1.10 -12.49 5.07
CA PHE A 93 -0.49 -13.81 5.03
C PHE A 93 -1.44 -14.92 5.52
N GLY A 94 -1.45 -16.05 4.80
CA GLY A 94 -2.29 -17.21 5.10
C GLY A 94 -3.68 -17.19 4.45
N THR A 95 -4.07 -16.09 3.80
CA THR A 95 -5.40 -15.96 3.19
C THR A 95 -5.46 -16.31 1.72
N TYR A 96 -4.31 -16.52 1.04
CA TYR A 96 -4.27 -16.81 -0.41
C TYR A 96 -3.19 -17.80 -0.83
N GLN A 97 -2.18 -18.10 0.02
CA GLN A 97 -1.04 -18.92 -0.37
C GLN A 97 -1.37 -20.42 -0.43
N GLY A 98 -2.34 -20.87 0.33
CA GLY A 98 -2.59 -22.29 0.49
C GLY A 98 -3.61 -22.86 -0.49
N ASN A 99 -4.55 -22.06 -0.99
CA ASN A 99 -5.68 -22.54 -1.78
C ASN A 99 -6.41 -21.39 -2.48
N SER A 100 -6.64 -21.54 -3.78
CA SER A 100 -7.30 -20.50 -4.62
C SER A 100 -8.76 -20.23 -4.21
N LYS A 101 -9.48 -21.20 -3.63
CA LYS A 101 -10.83 -20.98 -3.12
C LYS A 101 -10.79 -20.10 -1.86
N VAL A 102 -9.88 -20.35 -0.93
CA VAL A 102 -9.70 -19.53 0.26
C VAL A 102 -9.28 -18.11 -0.12
N ALA A 103 -8.41 -17.98 -1.14
CA ALA A 103 -8.02 -16.68 -1.70
C ALA A 103 -9.23 -15.89 -2.21
N LEU A 104 -10.11 -16.53 -2.98
CA LEU A 104 -11.33 -15.92 -3.48
C LEU A 104 -12.28 -15.54 -2.34
N ASP A 105 -12.53 -16.44 -1.38
CA ASP A 105 -13.40 -16.17 -0.24
C ASP A 105 -12.89 -14.96 0.58
N SER A 106 -11.58 -14.85 0.77
CA SER A 106 -10.93 -13.74 1.47
C SER A 106 -11.08 -12.42 0.68
N ALA A 107 -10.85 -12.45 -0.63
CA ALA A 107 -11.02 -11.29 -1.50
C ALA A 107 -12.49 -10.82 -1.52
N ILE A 108 -13.45 -11.74 -1.63
CA ILE A 108 -14.88 -11.43 -1.56
C ILE A 108 -15.24 -10.75 -0.24
N ARG A 109 -14.69 -11.21 0.89
CA ARG A 109 -14.91 -10.57 2.19
C ARG A 109 -14.42 -9.12 2.19
N ILE A 110 -13.21 -8.87 1.71
CA ILE A 110 -12.70 -7.49 1.60
C ILE A 110 -13.65 -6.65 0.76
N MET A 111 -13.95 -7.06 -0.48
CA MET A 111 -14.79 -6.27 -1.38
C MET A 111 -16.18 -5.99 -0.82
N LYS A 112 -16.85 -6.99 -0.26
CA LYS A 112 -18.21 -6.86 0.25
C LYS A 112 -18.31 -6.12 1.59
N GLU A 113 -17.32 -6.32 2.45
CA GLU A 113 -17.36 -5.76 3.80
C GLU A 113 -16.78 -4.37 3.89
N THR A 114 -15.99 -3.93 2.90
CA THR A 114 -15.28 -2.64 2.95
C THR A 114 -15.66 -1.67 1.84
N GLU A 115 -16.19 -2.19 0.71
CA GLU A 115 -16.42 -1.43 -0.52
C GLU A 115 -15.12 -0.87 -1.14
N ALA A 116 -13.97 -1.53 -0.88
CA ALA A 116 -12.71 -1.22 -1.54
C ALA A 116 -12.76 -1.55 -3.05
N ASP A 117 -11.86 -0.96 -3.84
CA ASP A 117 -11.86 -1.10 -5.31
C ASP A 117 -11.10 -2.34 -5.79
N SER A 118 -10.12 -2.81 -5.02
CA SER A 118 -9.21 -3.90 -5.44
C SER A 118 -8.46 -4.51 -4.27
N VAL A 119 -7.81 -5.64 -4.53
CA VAL A 119 -6.93 -6.31 -3.56
C VAL A 119 -5.49 -6.39 -4.08
N LYS A 120 -4.50 -6.49 -3.16
CA LYS A 120 -3.09 -6.76 -3.49
C LYS A 120 -2.65 -8.08 -2.87
N ILE A 121 -1.80 -8.82 -3.60
CA ILE A 121 -1.23 -10.10 -3.14
C ILE A 121 0.24 -10.22 -3.54
N GLU A 122 1.02 -10.90 -2.72
CA GLU A 122 2.46 -11.06 -2.85
C GLU A 122 2.83 -12.43 -3.42
N GLY A 123 3.73 -12.44 -4.42
CA GLY A 123 4.24 -13.64 -5.06
C GLY A 123 4.06 -13.62 -6.57
N GLY A 124 4.65 -14.59 -7.24
CA GLY A 124 4.63 -14.78 -8.68
C GLY A 124 3.91 -16.07 -9.09
N GLU A 125 4.62 -16.94 -9.78
CA GLU A 125 4.11 -18.22 -10.27
C GLU A 125 3.39 -19.05 -9.20
N GLU A 126 3.92 -19.04 -7.98
CA GLU A 126 3.42 -19.84 -6.85
C GLU A 126 2.00 -19.47 -6.37
N ILE A 127 1.51 -18.26 -6.72
CA ILE A 127 0.16 -17.79 -6.34
C ILE A 127 -0.73 -17.52 -7.56
N LEU A 128 -0.28 -17.89 -8.75
CA LEU A 128 -0.94 -17.57 -10.01
C LEU A 128 -2.37 -18.08 -10.08
N GLU A 129 -2.65 -19.30 -9.60
CA GLU A 129 -4.00 -19.86 -9.52
C GLU A 129 -4.94 -19.00 -8.65
N SER A 130 -4.43 -18.50 -7.52
CA SER A 130 -5.19 -17.60 -6.65
C SER A 130 -5.49 -16.27 -7.34
N VAL A 131 -4.51 -15.68 -8.05
CA VAL A 131 -4.70 -14.46 -8.85
C VAL A 131 -5.79 -14.66 -9.90
N GLN A 132 -5.67 -15.71 -10.73
CA GLN A 132 -6.62 -16.00 -11.77
C GLN A 132 -8.04 -16.25 -11.24
N ARG A 133 -8.13 -16.94 -10.09
CA ARG A 133 -9.41 -17.24 -9.45
C ARG A 133 -10.11 -15.99 -8.96
N ILE A 134 -9.37 -15.04 -8.36
CA ILE A 134 -9.90 -13.77 -7.87
C ILE A 134 -10.33 -12.90 -9.06
N ILE A 135 -9.49 -12.75 -10.08
CA ILE A 135 -9.79 -11.94 -11.27
C ILE A 135 -10.98 -12.49 -12.04
N SER A 136 -11.11 -13.82 -12.18
CA SER A 136 -12.26 -14.44 -12.86
C SER A 136 -13.60 -14.18 -12.16
N ALA A 137 -13.58 -13.84 -10.87
CA ALA A 137 -14.76 -13.42 -10.12
C ALA A 137 -15.08 -11.91 -10.26
N GLY A 138 -14.30 -11.16 -11.07
CA GLY A 138 -14.52 -9.74 -11.33
C GLY A 138 -13.82 -8.81 -10.30
N ILE A 139 -12.92 -9.31 -9.48
CA ILE A 139 -12.17 -8.52 -8.48
C ILE A 139 -10.82 -8.12 -9.08
N PRO A 140 -10.50 -6.81 -9.19
CA PRO A 140 -9.20 -6.35 -9.66
C PRO A 140 -8.08 -6.73 -8.69
N VAL A 141 -6.95 -7.21 -9.22
CA VAL A 141 -5.78 -7.62 -8.43
C VAL A 141 -4.55 -6.81 -8.80
N MET A 142 -3.85 -6.31 -7.80
CA MET A 142 -2.49 -5.76 -7.89
C MET A 142 -1.51 -6.84 -7.42
N GLY A 143 -0.50 -7.15 -8.24
CA GLY A 143 0.60 -8.04 -7.87
C GLY A 143 1.66 -7.35 -7.03
N HIS A 144 2.53 -8.13 -6.36
CA HIS A 144 3.67 -7.60 -5.63
C HIS A 144 4.86 -8.57 -5.74
N LEU A 145 5.98 -8.09 -6.30
CA LEU A 145 7.20 -8.84 -6.56
C LEU A 145 8.44 -8.15 -5.95
N GLY A 146 9.52 -8.91 -5.86
CA GLY A 146 10.77 -8.48 -5.25
C GLY A 146 10.86 -8.88 -3.79
N LEU A 147 11.14 -7.95 -2.89
CA LEU A 147 10.97 -8.20 -1.46
C LEU A 147 9.47 -8.23 -1.14
N THR A 148 9.01 -9.39 -0.71
CA THR A 148 7.65 -9.60 -0.25
C THR A 148 7.66 -9.79 1.26
N PRO A 149 7.21 -8.80 2.07
CA PRO A 149 7.32 -8.84 3.54
C PRO A 149 6.68 -10.08 4.18
N GLN A 150 5.59 -10.59 3.60
CA GLN A 150 4.95 -11.83 4.06
C GLN A 150 5.86 -13.05 3.96
N SER A 151 6.86 -13.03 3.07
CA SER A 151 7.86 -14.09 2.88
C SER A 151 9.16 -13.86 3.65
N ILE A 152 9.20 -12.93 4.62
CA ILE A 152 10.42 -12.51 5.29
C ILE A 152 11.18 -13.66 5.97
N HIS A 153 10.48 -14.64 6.52
CA HIS A 153 11.14 -15.82 7.13
C HIS A 153 11.80 -16.75 6.10
N LYS A 154 11.26 -16.80 4.85
CA LYS A 154 11.90 -17.49 3.73
C LYS A 154 13.18 -16.77 3.29
N PHE A 155 13.16 -15.45 3.28
CA PHE A 155 14.32 -14.66 2.87
C PHE A 155 15.37 -14.51 3.97
N GLY A 156 14.99 -14.53 5.24
CA GLY A 156 15.86 -14.37 6.40
C GLY A 156 16.40 -12.94 6.57
N THR A 157 16.10 -12.02 5.66
CA THR A 157 16.59 -10.64 5.67
C THR A 157 15.74 -9.72 4.80
N TYR A 158 15.72 -8.42 5.15
CA TYR A 158 15.13 -7.35 4.32
C TYR A 158 16.11 -6.79 3.26
N SER A 159 17.07 -7.58 2.80
CA SER A 159 18.02 -7.14 1.76
C SER A 159 17.36 -6.97 0.38
N VAL A 160 18.02 -6.23 -0.51
CA VAL A 160 17.60 -6.07 -1.92
C VAL A 160 17.56 -7.44 -2.59
N ARG A 161 16.42 -7.75 -3.25
CA ARG A 161 16.14 -9.01 -3.96
C ARG A 161 16.57 -8.92 -5.43
N ALA A 162 16.58 -10.07 -6.09
CA ALA A 162 16.83 -10.18 -7.54
C ALA A 162 18.15 -9.50 -7.99
N LYS A 163 19.22 -9.64 -7.19
CA LYS A 163 20.57 -9.23 -7.56
C LYS A 163 21.25 -10.25 -8.46
N GLU A 164 21.01 -11.52 -8.19
CA GLU A 164 21.54 -12.64 -8.97
C GLU A 164 20.68 -12.83 -10.23
N GLU A 165 21.31 -13.17 -11.34
CA GLU A 165 20.65 -13.26 -12.66
C GLU A 165 19.47 -14.24 -12.67
N ALA A 166 19.61 -15.39 -12.03
CA ALA A 166 18.53 -16.39 -11.96
C ALA A 166 17.26 -15.86 -11.24
N GLU A 167 17.45 -15.10 -10.15
CA GLU A 167 16.35 -14.46 -9.42
C GLU A 167 15.77 -13.29 -10.22
N ALA A 168 16.61 -12.52 -10.92
CA ALA A 168 16.17 -11.43 -11.78
C ALA A 168 15.30 -11.93 -12.94
N GLU A 169 15.74 -12.96 -13.65
CA GLU A 169 14.98 -13.57 -14.74
C GLU A 169 13.68 -14.24 -14.23
N LYS A 170 13.69 -14.84 -13.03
CA LYS A 170 12.46 -15.33 -12.41
C LYS A 170 11.48 -14.18 -12.17
N LEU A 171 11.95 -13.05 -11.62
CA LEU A 171 11.11 -11.89 -11.35
C LEU A 171 10.48 -11.33 -12.64
N VAL A 172 11.24 -11.26 -13.73
CA VAL A 172 10.74 -10.83 -15.04
C VAL A 172 9.64 -11.78 -15.54
N ARG A 173 9.87 -13.11 -15.49
CA ARG A 173 8.85 -14.09 -15.86
C ARG A 173 7.60 -13.98 -15.01
N ASP A 174 7.75 -13.84 -13.68
CA ASP A 174 6.63 -13.69 -12.75
C ASP A 174 5.81 -12.42 -13.06
N ALA A 175 6.48 -11.32 -13.42
CA ALA A 175 5.82 -10.08 -13.79
C ALA A 175 4.96 -10.25 -15.07
N HIS A 176 5.47 -10.94 -16.07
CA HIS A 176 4.70 -11.27 -17.27
C HIS A 176 3.52 -12.20 -16.95
N LEU A 177 3.73 -13.26 -16.16
CA LEU A 177 2.66 -14.17 -15.75
C LEU A 177 1.53 -13.45 -15.01
N LEU A 178 1.86 -12.52 -14.11
CA LEU A 178 0.85 -11.73 -13.40
C LEU A 178 0.09 -10.78 -14.34
N GLN A 179 0.77 -10.17 -15.31
CA GLN A 179 0.11 -9.37 -16.33
C GLN A 179 -0.82 -10.22 -17.19
N GLU A 180 -0.37 -11.38 -17.68
CA GLU A 180 -1.16 -12.31 -18.48
C GLU A 180 -2.37 -12.86 -17.72
N ALA A 181 -2.23 -13.06 -16.40
CA ALA A 181 -3.35 -13.43 -15.52
C ALA A 181 -4.38 -12.31 -15.36
N GLY A 182 -4.06 -11.06 -15.74
CA GLY A 182 -4.97 -9.92 -15.70
C GLY A 182 -4.78 -8.99 -14.50
N CYS A 183 -3.66 -9.02 -13.80
CA CYS A 183 -3.32 -8.00 -12.82
C CYS A 183 -3.34 -6.62 -13.47
N PHE A 184 -3.92 -5.61 -12.80
CA PHE A 184 -3.99 -4.25 -13.34
C PHE A 184 -2.73 -3.43 -13.07
N ALA A 185 -1.90 -3.81 -12.10
CA ALA A 185 -0.63 -3.18 -11.75
C ALA A 185 0.23 -4.15 -10.93
N ILE A 186 1.53 -3.85 -10.80
CA ILE A 186 2.47 -4.63 -9.99
C ILE A 186 3.32 -3.70 -9.13
N VAL A 187 3.42 -3.98 -7.82
CA VAL A 187 4.41 -3.38 -6.93
C VAL A 187 5.75 -4.09 -7.11
N LEU A 188 6.82 -3.32 -7.24
CA LEU A 188 8.20 -3.78 -7.28
C LEU A 188 8.96 -3.26 -6.05
N GLU A 189 9.29 -4.14 -5.10
CA GLU A 189 9.91 -3.73 -3.85
C GLU A 189 11.35 -4.19 -3.74
N LYS A 190 12.23 -3.25 -3.37
CA LYS A 190 13.65 -3.47 -3.03
C LYS A 190 14.38 -4.38 -4.02
N ILE A 191 14.34 -4.01 -5.29
CA ILE A 191 15.06 -4.65 -6.38
C ILE A 191 16.03 -3.65 -7.06
N PRO A 192 17.03 -4.10 -7.82
CA PRO A 192 17.91 -3.19 -8.57
C PRO A 192 17.12 -2.27 -9.51
N ALA A 193 17.45 -0.99 -9.53
CA ALA A 193 16.75 0.02 -10.34
C ALA A 193 16.73 -0.30 -11.85
N LYS A 194 17.82 -0.88 -12.38
CA LYS A 194 17.89 -1.31 -13.79
C LYS A 194 16.95 -2.46 -14.11
N LEU A 195 16.75 -3.39 -13.15
CA LEU A 195 15.78 -4.47 -13.30
C LEU A 195 14.34 -3.94 -13.27
N ALA A 196 14.04 -3.03 -12.33
CA ALA A 196 12.74 -2.38 -12.28
C ALA A 196 12.43 -1.57 -13.56
N GLU A 197 13.43 -0.88 -14.12
CA GLU A 197 13.31 -0.19 -15.41
C GLU A 197 13.00 -1.16 -16.55
N ARG A 198 13.71 -2.30 -16.63
CA ARG A 198 13.44 -3.36 -17.62
C ARG A 198 12.00 -3.86 -17.52
N VAL A 199 11.58 -4.30 -16.33
CA VAL A 199 10.22 -4.79 -16.09
C VAL A 199 9.17 -3.74 -16.46
N SER A 200 9.37 -2.48 -16.05
CA SER A 200 8.43 -1.40 -16.34
C SER A 200 8.29 -1.11 -17.83
N LYS A 201 9.34 -1.29 -18.62
CA LYS A 201 9.33 -1.13 -20.09
C LYS A 201 8.69 -2.31 -20.81
N GLU A 202 8.88 -3.53 -20.30
CA GLU A 202 8.36 -4.75 -20.92
C GLU A 202 6.84 -4.93 -20.66
N LEU A 203 6.34 -4.43 -19.52
CA LEU A 203 4.92 -4.55 -19.16
C LEU A 203 4.06 -3.42 -19.75
N THR A 204 2.81 -3.73 -20.06
CA THR A 204 1.79 -2.74 -20.47
C THR A 204 0.99 -2.21 -19.29
N ILE A 205 0.93 -2.96 -18.18
CA ILE A 205 0.30 -2.53 -16.92
C ILE A 205 1.26 -1.66 -16.09
N PRO A 206 0.75 -0.75 -15.22
CA PRO A 206 1.57 0.08 -14.35
C PRO A 206 2.45 -0.72 -13.39
N THR A 207 3.68 -0.22 -13.16
CA THR A 207 4.56 -0.67 -12.10
C THR A 207 4.72 0.40 -11.03
N ILE A 208 4.61 0.00 -9.76
CA ILE A 208 4.74 0.90 -8.59
C ILE A 208 5.98 0.50 -7.81
N GLY A 209 6.94 1.41 -7.69
CA GLY A 209 8.20 1.15 -7.02
C GLY A 209 8.19 1.50 -5.53
N ILE A 210 8.88 0.71 -4.73
CA ILE A 210 9.35 1.07 -3.40
C ILE A 210 10.76 0.51 -3.20
N GLY A 211 11.75 1.40 -3.14
CA GLY A 211 13.16 0.97 -3.13
C GLY A 211 13.59 0.27 -4.43
N ALA A 212 12.97 0.59 -5.55
CA ALA A 212 13.21 0.01 -6.88
C ALA A 212 13.69 1.05 -7.92
N GLY A 213 14.11 2.22 -7.48
CA GLY A 213 14.52 3.33 -8.35
C GLY A 213 13.35 4.13 -8.91
N GLY A 214 13.65 5.13 -9.77
CA GLY A 214 12.69 6.10 -10.28
C GLY A 214 12.09 5.79 -11.65
N ALA A 215 12.46 4.67 -12.28
CA ALA A 215 12.03 4.32 -13.64
C ALA A 215 10.65 3.62 -13.69
N THR A 216 10.10 3.23 -12.56
CA THR A 216 8.72 2.69 -12.45
C THR A 216 7.67 3.76 -12.76
N ASP A 217 6.45 3.34 -13.09
CA ASP A 217 5.36 4.24 -13.46
C ASP A 217 4.79 5.01 -12.26
N GLY A 218 4.98 4.49 -11.05
CA GLY A 218 4.61 5.16 -9.80
C GLY A 218 5.52 4.80 -8.65
N GLN A 219 5.24 5.37 -7.47
CA GLN A 219 5.96 5.12 -6.22
C GLN A 219 4.97 4.95 -5.07
N VAL A 220 5.30 4.07 -4.11
CA VAL A 220 4.56 3.94 -2.85
C VAL A 220 5.50 4.09 -1.65
N LEU A 221 4.99 4.68 -0.57
CA LEU A 221 5.62 4.72 0.74
C LEU A 221 4.59 4.40 1.83
N VAL A 222 5.09 3.98 2.98
CA VAL A 222 4.29 3.90 4.22
C VAL A 222 4.13 5.31 4.78
N VAL A 223 2.90 5.75 5.01
CA VAL A 223 2.59 7.13 5.43
C VAL A 223 3.27 7.51 6.75
N HIS A 224 3.33 6.60 7.71
CA HIS A 224 3.98 6.80 9.01
C HIS A 224 5.48 7.07 8.86
N ASP A 225 6.13 6.34 7.95
CA ASP A 225 7.56 6.50 7.69
C ASP A 225 7.83 7.81 6.93
N MET A 226 7.03 8.10 5.90
CA MET A 226 7.14 9.30 5.07
C MET A 226 6.93 10.58 5.88
N LEU A 227 5.98 10.58 6.81
CA LEU A 227 5.69 11.72 7.68
C LEU A 227 6.57 11.77 8.93
N GLY A 228 7.48 10.80 9.14
CA GLY A 228 8.39 10.77 10.27
C GLY A 228 7.68 10.52 11.61
N ILE A 229 6.56 9.78 11.62
CA ILE A 229 5.97 9.26 12.86
C ILE A 229 6.82 8.10 13.37
N THR A 230 7.22 7.17 12.49
CA THR A 230 8.22 6.13 12.76
C THR A 230 9.61 6.77 12.69
N ASN A 231 10.30 6.91 13.80
CA ASN A 231 11.60 7.60 13.86
C ASN A 231 12.81 6.66 13.87
N ASP A 232 12.63 5.40 14.20
CA ASP A 232 13.66 4.35 14.32
C ASP A 232 13.87 3.54 13.02
N PHE A 233 13.09 3.80 11.97
CA PHE A 233 13.21 3.16 10.65
C PHE A 233 13.63 4.16 9.57
N SER A 234 14.86 4.02 9.03
CA SER A 234 15.41 4.95 8.04
C SER A 234 16.17 4.22 6.92
N PRO A 235 15.48 3.42 6.08
CA PRO A 235 16.13 2.76 4.96
C PRO A 235 16.52 3.77 3.87
N ARG A 236 17.53 3.43 3.06
CA ARG A 236 18.07 4.31 2.00
C ARG A 236 17.01 4.85 1.03
N PHE A 237 15.94 4.11 0.78
CA PHE A 237 14.90 4.52 -0.18
C PHE A 237 13.84 5.47 0.43
N LEU A 238 13.80 5.59 1.75
CA LEU A 238 12.83 6.44 2.43
C LEU A 238 13.29 7.90 2.41
N ARG A 239 12.43 8.77 1.88
CA ARG A 239 12.52 10.21 2.08
C ARG A 239 11.46 10.62 3.09
N ARG A 240 11.87 11.24 4.20
CA ARG A 240 10.95 11.89 5.12
C ARG A 240 10.59 13.27 4.61
N TYR A 241 9.30 13.57 4.59
CA TYR A 241 8.75 14.86 4.17
C TYR A 241 8.34 15.74 5.36
N ALA A 242 8.26 15.14 6.55
CA ALA A 242 7.97 15.83 7.81
C ALA A 242 8.66 15.11 8.97
N ASP A 243 8.65 15.75 10.16
CA ASP A 243 9.02 15.17 11.46
C ASP A 243 7.83 15.26 12.41
N LEU A 244 6.80 14.43 12.14
CA LEU A 244 5.63 14.42 13.01
C LEU A 244 5.91 13.80 14.38
N HIS A 245 6.93 12.96 14.51
CA HIS A 245 7.33 12.43 15.82
C HIS A 245 7.72 13.57 16.77
N GLY A 246 8.58 14.49 16.32
CA GLY A 246 8.97 15.66 17.09
C GLY A 246 7.80 16.58 17.40
N VAL A 247 7.04 16.97 16.36
CA VAL A 247 5.88 17.86 16.50
C VAL A 247 4.83 17.30 17.49
N MET A 248 4.50 16.01 17.39
CA MET A 248 3.54 15.37 18.28
C MET A 248 4.05 15.26 19.70
N SER A 249 5.34 14.92 19.89
CA SER A 249 5.96 14.82 21.20
C SER A 249 5.95 16.16 21.92
N ASP A 250 6.31 17.24 21.23
CA ASP A 250 6.31 18.59 21.77
C ASP A 250 4.89 19.04 22.15
N ALA A 251 3.92 18.85 21.26
CA ALA A 251 2.52 19.21 21.51
C ALA A 251 1.94 18.47 22.73
N ILE A 252 2.22 17.16 22.84
CA ILE A 252 1.77 16.35 23.98
C ILE A 252 2.46 16.81 25.27
N SER A 253 3.76 17.14 25.21
CA SER A 253 4.52 17.63 26.38
C SER A 253 3.98 18.97 26.87
N HIS A 254 3.62 19.89 25.96
CA HIS A 254 2.97 21.15 26.32
C HIS A 254 1.62 20.92 27.01
N TYR A 255 0.76 20.06 26.40
CA TYR A 255 -0.52 19.71 27.03
C TYR A 255 -0.35 19.13 28.44
N VAL A 256 0.61 18.21 28.62
CA VAL A 256 0.91 17.65 29.95
C VAL A 256 1.33 18.72 30.95
N LYS A 257 2.16 19.68 30.51
CA LYS A 257 2.59 20.79 31.33
C LYS A 257 1.39 21.68 31.73
N ASP A 258 0.60 22.13 30.78
CA ASP A 258 -0.55 23.01 30.98
C ASP A 258 -1.57 22.39 31.96
N VAL A 259 -1.84 21.08 31.84
CA VAL A 259 -2.71 20.39 32.82
C VAL A 259 -2.12 20.37 34.22
N LYS A 260 -0.82 20.10 34.37
CA LYS A 260 -0.16 20.01 35.67
C LYS A 260 0.02 21.37 36.36
N ASP A 261 0.16 22.41 35.55
CA ASP A 261 0.32 23.79 36.04
C ASP A 261 -1.06 24.48 36.24
N CYS A 262 -2.17 23.76 36.03
CA CYS A 262 -3.54 24.28 36.07
C CYS A 262 -3.79 25.44 35.09
N GLU A 263 -3.09 25.46 33.95
CA GLU A 263 -3.27 26.44 32.88
C GLU A 263 -4.32 25.96 31.86
N PHE A 264 -4.62 24.63 31.80
CA PHE A 264 -5.70 24.04 31.02
C PHE A 264 -6.60 23.17 31.93
N PRO A 265 -7.96 23.27 31.82
CA PRO A 265 -8.69 24.30 31.07
C PRO A 265 -8.66 25.66 31.80
N ASN A 266 -8.58 26.75 31.05
CA ASN A 266 -8.76 28.10 31.59
C ASN A 266 -10.23 28.54 31.55
N GLU A 267 -10.54 29.76 32.05
CA GLU A 267 -11.94 30.27 32.15
C GLU A 267 -12.71 30.28 30.84
N LYS A 268 -12.04 30.36 29.69
CA LYS A 268 -12.67 30.36 28.35
C LYS A 268 -12.97 28.94 27.81
N GLU A 269 -12.42 27.94 28.46
CA GLU A 269 -12.52 26.52 28.04
C GLU A 269 -13.42 25.71 28.99
N GLN A 270 -14.10 26.41 29.95
CA GLN A 270 -15.04 25.83 30.92
C GLN A 270 -16.50 26.10 30.48
N TYR A 271 -17.41 25.25 30.93
CA TYR A 271 -18.86 25.38 30.74
C TYR A 271 -19.57 25.68 32.05
#